data_f47a5fc41a88faccdc3c166ec4c7cdb4
#
_entry.id   f47a5fc41a88faccdc3c166ec4c7cdb4
#
_cell.length_a   1.000
_cell.length_b   1.000
_cell.length_c   1.000
_cell.angle_alpha   90.00
_cell.angle_beta   90.00
_cell.angle_gamma   90.00
#
_symmetry.space_group_name_H-M   'P 1'
#
loop_
_entity.id
_entity.type
_entity.pdbx_description
1 polymer ?
#
loop_
_entity_poly.entity_id
_entity_poly.type
_entity_poly.pdbx_seq_one_letter_code
_entity_poly.pdbx_strand_id
1 'polypeptide(L)'
;MSMLYHRLDDSPRGQIIKLLQRNGPMGIKELRQALGVSDTAIRQQLQYLIADGLVTGTTAPAKGRGRPGRVYTLTDNARHLFACECEDLALALYNELLLEQGPEVVHRLLDRVGQRLAAQYKHQVRGLALQERVRVLSQLLDDRGIMSDITEGQDAIILHEYNCPYHELAAAHTEICEMEQKMLAEVLGAEVELTHTIVDGHHRCSFVVKHASSTSDSSRLSIQES
;
A
#
# COMPACT_ATOMS: atom_id res chain seq x y z
N MET A 1 -4.00 -18.64 2.45
CA MET A 1 -3.39 -19.01 1.14
C MET A 1 -3.65 -17.87 0.19
N SER A 2 -2.63 -17.06 -0.06
CA SER A 2 -2.73 -15.78 -0.80
C SER A 2 -3.33 -15.94 -2.20
N MET A 3 -4.44 -15.22 -2.48
CA MET A 3 -5.07 -15.13 -3.81
C MET A 3 -4.14 -14.60 -4.92
N LEU A 4 -2.99 -14.06 -4.58
CA LEU A 4 -2.00 -13.53 -5.54
C LEU A 4 -1.22 -14.62 -6.28
N TYR A 5 -1.09 -15.83 -5.72
CA TYR A 5 -0.45 -16.95 -6.41
C TYR A 5 -1.23 -17.42 -7.66
N HIS A 6 -2.54 -17.17 -7.72
CA HIS A 6 -3.36 -17.43 -8.90
C HIS A 6 -3.15 -16.44 -10.07
N ARG A 7 -2.44 -15.32 -9.85
CA ARG A 7 -2.13 -14.37 -10.94
C ARG A 7 -0.95 -14.77 -11.81
N LEU A 8 -0.09 -15.67 -11.33
CA LEU A 8 0.92 -16.32 -12.15
C LEU A 8 0.37 -17.65 -12.69
N ASP A 9 -0.73 -17.54 -13.43
CA ASP A 9 -1.33 -18.64 -14.14
C ASP A 9 -0.31 -19.28 -15.12
N ASP A 10 -0.67 -20.42 -15.73
CA ASP A 10 0.15 -21.05 -16.75
C ASP A 10 0.06 -20.36 -18.11
N SER A 11 -0.41 -19.11 -18.15
CA SER A 11 -0.35 -18.27 -19.33
C SER A 11 1.10 -18.04 -19.78
N PRO A 12 1.32 -17.78 -21.07
CA PRO A 12 2.66 -17.45 -21.57
C PRO A 12 3.34 -16.31 -20.82
N ARG A 13 2.57 -15.34 -20.31
CA ARG A 13 3.09 -14.23 -19.49
C ARG A 13 3.55 -14.72 -18.13
N GLY A 14 2.72 -15.51 -17.43
CA GLY A 14 3.07 -16.09 -16.14
C GLY A 14 4.30 -17.00 -16.23
N GLN A 15 4.42 -17.77 -17.30
CA GLN A 15 5.59 -18.62 -17.54
C GLN A 15 6.87 -17.80 -17.77
N ILE A 16 6.82 -16.70 -18.51
CA ILE A 16 7.96 -15.78 -18.69
C ILE A 16 8.39 -15.20 -17.35
N ILE A 17 7.44 -14.71 -16.53
CA ILE A 17 7.72 -14.17 -15.20
C ILE A 17 8.39 -15.22 -14.32
N LYS A 18 7.84 -16.45 -14.27
CA LYS A 18 8.41 -17.58 -13.51
C LYS A 18 9.85 -17.91 -13.96
N LEU A 19 10.11 -17.88 -15.27
CA LEU A 19 11.46 -18.13 -15.82
C LEU A 19 12.44 -17.02 -15.44
N LEU A 20 12.04 -15.74 -15.58
CA LEU A 20 12.87 -14.60 -15.21
C LEU A 20 13.17 -14.57 -13.71
N GLN A 21 12.22 -14.98 -12.88
CA GLN A 21 12.43 -15.09 -11.44
C GLN A 21 13.44 -16.17 -11.06
N ARG A 22 13.36 -17.34 -11.71
CA ARG A 22 14.23 -18.48 -11.40
C ARG A 22 15.65 -18.33 -11.95
N ASN A 23 15.78 -17.78 -13.16
CA ASN A 23 17.04 -17.80 -13.91
C ASN A 23 17.72 -16.42 -14.00
N GLY A 24 17.06 -15.36 -13.51
CA GLY A 24 17.53 -13.98 -13.66
C GLY A 24 17.32 -13.44 -15.09
N PRO A 25 18.18 -12.52 -15.56
CA PRO A 25 18.05 -11.90 -16.88
C PRO A 25 18.15 -12.94 -18.01
N MET A 26 17.15 -12.96 -18.92
CA MET A 26 17.10 -13.86 -20.07
C MET A 26 16.87 -13.13 -21.37
N GLY A 27 17.46 -13.64 -22.45
CA GLY A 27 17.21 -13.16 -23.82
C GLY A 27 16.05 -13.91 -24.49
N ILE A 28 15.58 -13.39 -25.64
CA ILE A 28 14.48 -14.00 -26.41
C ILE A 28 14.78 -15.46 -26.79
N LYS A 29 16.01 -15.76 -27.15
CA LYS A 29 16.40 -17.13 -27.55
C LYS A 29 16.26 -18.13 -26.40
N GLU A 30 16.66 -17.73 -25.20
CA GLU A 30 16.57 -18.52 -23.98
C GLU A 30 15.13 -18.75 -23.56
N LEU A 31 14.31 -17.68 -23.57
CA LEU A 31 12.87 -17.77 -23.30
C LEU A 31 12.16 -18.66 -24.31
N ARG A 32 12.46 -18.50 -25.61
CA ARG A 32 11.93 -19.36 -26.68
C ARG A 32 12.26 -20.84 -26.46
N GLN A 33 13.50 -21.12 -26.13
CA GLN A 33 13.95 -22.49 -25.90
C GLN A 33 13.27 -23.13 -24.69
N ALA A 34 13.07 -22.34 -23.62
CA ALA A 34 12.41 -22.81 -22.41
C ALA A 34 10.92 -23.05 -22.59
N LEU A 35 10.24 -22.22 -23.40
CA LEU A 35 8.78 -22.26 -23.57
C LEU A 35 8.30 -22.99 -24.82
N GLY A 36 9.19 -23.30 -25.76
CA GLY A 36 8.81 -23.99 -27.00
C GLY A 36 7.98 -23.16 -27.97
N VAL A 37 7.98 -21.83 -27.88
CA VAL A 37 7.16 -20.92 -28.71
C VAL A 37 8.04 -20.08 -29.65
N SER A 38 7.44 -19.36 -30.60
CA SER A 38 8.18 -18.53 -31.57
C SER A 38 8.77 -17.26 -30.94
N ASP A 39 9.83 -16.72 -31.55
CA ASP A 39 10.42 -15.43 -31.16
C ASP A 39 9.39 -14.29 -31.19
N THR A 40 8.46 -14.33 -32.17
CA THR A 40 7.39 -13.33 -32.30
C THR A 40 6.44 -13.38 -31.10
N ALA A 41 6.03 -14.57 -30.68
CA ALA A 41 5.17 -14.76 -29.51
C ALA A 41 5.86 -14.24 -28.24
N ILE A 42 7.16 -14.56 -28.03
CA ILE A 42 7.92 -14.05 -26.89
C ILE A 42 7.99 -12.53 -26.92
N ARG A 43 8.29 -11.91 -28.08
CA ARG A 43 8.36 -10.43 -28.19
C ARG A 43 7.04 -9.78 -27.84
N GLN A 44 5.93 -10.34 -28.31
CA GLN A 44 4.59 -9.82 -28.00
C GLN A 44 4.31 -9.87 -26.50
N GLN A 45 4.57 -10.99 -25.84
CA GLN A 45 4.35 -11.10 -24.39
C GLN A 45 5.26 -10.17 -23.60
N LEU A 46 6.53 -10.05 -23.99
CA LEU A 46 7.46 -9.10 -23.35
C LEU A 46 7.03 -7.64 -23.53
N GLN A 47 6.43 -7.25 -24.67
CA GLN A 47 5.88 -5.92 -24.84
C GLN A 47 4.76 -5.61 -23.86
N TYR A 48 3.84 -6.56 -23.64
CA TYR A 48 2.80 -6.39 -22.63
C TYR A 48 3.37 -6.29 -21.21
N LEU A 49 4.31 -7.18 -20.85
CA LEU A 49 4.95 -7.16 -19.54
C LEU A 49 5.76 -5.88 -19.29
N ILE A 50 6.33 -5.29 -20.34
CA ILE A 50 7.02 -3.98 -20.26
C ILE A 50 5.99 -2.86 -20.08
N ALA A 51 4.89 -2.88 -20.85
CA ALA A 51 3.81 -1.89 -20.72
C ALA A 51 3.18 -1.93 -19.32
N ASP A 52 3.04 -3.13 -18.73
CA ASP A 52 2.53 -3.34 -17.38
C ASP A 52 3.60 -2.99 -16.28
N GLY A 53 4.81 -2.56 -16.69
CA GLY A 53 5.89 -2.20 -15.77
C GLY A 53 6.49 -3.38 -14.98
N LEU A 54 6.25 -4.63 -15.40
CA LEU A 54 6.71 -5.84 -14.71
C LEU A 54 8.08 -6.33 -15.18
N VAL A 55 8.45 -5.99 -16.41
CA VAL A 55 9.71 -6.39 -17.05
C VAL A 55 10.40 -5.18 -17.64
N THR A 56 11.72 -5.13 -17.55
CA THR A 56 12.56 -4.17 -18.26
C THR A 56 13.55 -4.88 -19.15
N GLY A 57 13.92 -4.22 -20.27
CA GLY A 57 14.89 -4.78 -21.22
C GLY A 57 16.15 -3.93 -21.28
N THR A 58 17.30 -4.53 -21.03
CA THR A 58 18.63 -3.91 -21.09
C THR A 58 19.49 -4.55 -22.16
N THR A 59 20.53 -3.84 -22.59
CA THR A 59 21.52 -4.42 -23.50
C THR A 59 22.46 -5.32 -22.73
N ALA A 60 22.58 -6.58 -23.14
CA ALA A 60 23.53 -7.50 -22.52
C ALA A 60 24.97 -7.05 -22.74
N PRO A 61 25.88 -7.28 -21.79
CA PRO A 61 27.30 -7.09 -22.03
C PRO A 61 27.75 -7.92 -23.26
N ALA A 62 28.57 -7.32 -24.12
CA ALA A 62 29.07 -8.00 -25.31
C ALA A 62 29.93 -9.22 -24.92
N LYS A 63 29.44 -10.41 -25.20
CA LYS A 63 30.20 -11.65 -25.08
C LYS A 63 30.72 -12.05 -26.47
N GLY A 64 31.88 -11.51 -26.87
CA GLY A 64 32.53 -11.86 -28.14
C GLY A 64 32.11 -10.97 -29.34
N ARG A 65 32.43 -11.44 -30.59
CA ARG A 65 32.09 -10.76 -31.84
C ARG A 65 30.59 -10.90 -32.14
N GLY A 66 29.86 -9.79 -32.19
CA GLY A 66 28.45 -9.74 -32.56
C GLY A 66 27.77 -8.53 -31.93
N ARG A 67 26.56 -8.15 -32.44
CA ARG A 67 25.75 -7.09 -31.85
C ARG A 67 25.26 -7.58 -30.46
N PRO A 68 25.43 -6.75 -29.41
CA PRO A 68 24.93 -7.08 -28.08
C PRO A 68 23.44 -7.45 -28.11
N GLY A 69 23.10 -8.57 -27.51
CA GLY A 69 21.70 -9.00 -27.39
C GLY A 69 20.94 -8.16 -26.39
N ARG A 70 19.60 -8.13 -26.49
CA ARG A 70 18.75 -7.58 -25.44
C ARG A 70 18.40 -8.67 -24.45
N VAL A 71 18.55 -8.40 -23.17
CA VAL A 71 18.11 -9.27 -22.06
C VAL A 71 17.00 -8.57 -21.28
N TYR A 72 16.13 -9.36 -20.72
CA TYR A 72 14.94 -8.93 -19.98
C TYR A 72 15.05 -9.41 -18.54
N THR A 73 14.65 -8.56 -17.61
CA THR A 73 14.64 -8.85 -16.18
C THR A 73 13.37 -8.34 -15.55
N LEU A 74 12.96 -8.90 -14.42
CA LEU A 74 11.86 -8.39 -13.62
C LEU A 74 12.22 -7.03 -13.03
N THR A 75 11.22 -6.16 -12.91
CA THR A 75 11.31 -4.91 -12.16
C THR A 75 10.99 -5.14 -10.68
N ASP A 76 11.21 -4.14 -9.84
CA ASP A 76 10.78 -4.22 -8.43
C ASP A 76 9.27 -4.36 -8.29
N ASN A 77 8.47 -3.77 -9.21
CA ASN A 77 7.03 -3.93 -9.24
C ASN A 77 6.59 -5.40 -9.44
N ALA A 78 7.38 -6.20 -10.14
CA ALA A 78 7.08 -7.62 -10.32
C ALA A 78 7.20 -8.45 -9.03
N ARG A 79 7.87 -7.93 -7.99
CA ARG A 79 7.99 -8.61 -6.69
C ARG A 79 6.65 -8.86 -6.04
N HIS A 80 5.67 -7.96 -6.25
CA HIS A 80 4.31 -8.11 -5.72
C HIS A 80 3.50 -9.24 -6.36
N LEU A 81 4.03 -9.87 -7.44
CA LEU A 81 3.41 -11.05 -8.06
C LEU A 81 3.75 -12.36 -7.33
N PHE A 82 4.76 -12.33 -6.49
CA PHE A 82 5.21 -13.50 -5.73
C PHE A 82 4.64 -13.47 -4.31
N ALA A 83 4.39 -14.66 -3.77
CA ALA A 83 3.92 -14.76 -2.39
C ALA A 83 4.93 -14.12 -1.43
N CYS A 84 4.42 -13.33 -0.52
CA CYS A 84 5.13 -12.86 0.66
C CYS A 84 4.37 -13.37 1.88
N GLU A 85 5.04 -14.09 2.75
CA GLU A 85 4.51 -14.47 4.07
C GLU A 85 4.78 -13.35 5.10
N CYS A 86 4.79 -12.09 4.61
CA CYS A 86 5.12 -10.93 5.44
C CYS A 86 4.05 -10.68 6.50
N GLU A 87 2.80 -10.98 6.18
CA GLU A 87 1.66 -10.84 7.10
C GLU A 87 1.74 -11.87 8.22
N ASP A 88 2.00 -13.14 7.89
CA ASP A 88 2.18 -14.22 8.89
C ASP A 88 3.37 -13.92 9.80
N LEU A 89 4.48 -13.44 9.23
CA LEU A 89 5.64 -13.04 10.02
C LEU A 89 5.32 -11.85 10.93
N ALA A 90 4.61 -10.85 10.42
CA ALA A 90 4.22 -9.67 11.21
C ALA A 90 3.31 -10.08 12.38
N LEU A 91 2.32 -10.97 12.13
CA LEU A 91 1.42 -11.48 13.15
C LEU A 91 2.18 -12.30 14.20
N ALA A 92 3.10 -13.17 13.80
CA ALA A 92 3.93 -13.93 14.73
C ALA A 92 4.79 -13.01 15.61
N LEU A 93 5.47 -12.03 15.01
CA LEU A 93 6.27 -11.05 15.76
C LEU A 93 5.43 -10.21 16.70
N TYR A 94 4.22 -9.82 16.29
CA TYR A 94 3.31 -9.06 17.14
C TYR A 94 2.89 -9.88 18.35
N ASN A 95 2.51 -11.15 18.15
CA ASN A 95 2.13 -12.05 19.22
C ASN A 95 3.28 -12.29 20.23
N GLU A 96 4.51 -12.53 19.74
CA GLU A 96 5.68 -12.67 20.61
C GLU A 96 5.97 -11.39 21.40
N LEU A 97 5.86 -10.22 20.77
CA LEU A 97 6.02 -8.93 21.46
C LEU A 97 4.95 -8.75 22.55
N LEU A 98 3.70 -9.16 22.27
CA LEU A 98 2.61 -9.06 23.24
C LEU A 98 2.84 -9.98 24.44
N LEU A 99 3.34 -11.20 24.20
CA LEU A 99 3.67 -12.17 25.26
C LEU A 99 4.85 -11.70 26.11
N GLU A 100 5.92 -11.22 25.50
CA GLU A 100 7.15 -10.84 26.19
C GLU A 100 7.06 -9.49 26.90
N GLN A 101 6.40 -8.51 26.30
CA GLN A 101 6.41 -7.13 26.76
C GLN A 101 5.09 -6.64 27.35
N GLY A 102 4.01 -7.38 27.11
CA GLY A 102 2.66 -7.03 27.53
C GLY A 102 1.99 -5.94 26.70
N PRO A 103 0.66 -5.77 26.83
CA PRO A 103 -0.17 -4.94 25.97
C PRO A 103 0.21 -3.44 26.01
N GLU A 104 0.54 -2.91 27.18
CA GLU A 104 0.87 -1.48 27.30
C GLU A 104 2.14 -1.07 26.53
N VAL A 105 3.15 -1.96 26.50
CA VAL A 105 4.36 -1.71 25.72
C VAL A 105 4.05 -1.77 24.23
N VAL A 106 3.26 -2.76 23.81
CA VAL A 106 2.85 -2.94 22.42
C VAL A 106 2.02 -1.74 21.93
N HIS A 107 1.08 -1.23 22.71
CA HIS A 107 0.34 -0.01 22.38
C HIS A 107 1.25 1.20 22.14
N ARG A 108 2.23 1.42 23.05
CA ARG A 108 3.22 2.50 22.85
C ARG A 108 4.09 2.30 21.60
N LEU A 109 4.40 1.06 21.25
CA LEU A 109 5.10 0.76 20.01
C LEU A 109 4.23 1.05 18.79
N LEU A 110 2.95 0.68 18.82
CA LEU A 110 1.99 1.00 17.75
C LEU A 110 1.83 2.51 17.55
N ASP A 111 1.70 3.29 18.61
CA ASP A 111 1.65 4.75 18.49
C ASP A 111 2.90 5.30 17.77
N ARG A 112 4.08 4.78 18.08
CA ARG A 112 5.33 5.18 17.40
C ARG A 112 5.38 4.70 15.95
N VAL A 113 4.83 3.52 15.64
CA VAL A 113 4.69 3.01 14.27
C VAL A 113 3.74 3.91 13.49
N GLY A 114 2.56 4.22 14.03
CA GLY A 114 1.60 5.13 13.43
C GLY A 114 2.20 6.50 13.10
N GLN A 115 2.97 7.09 14.04
CA GLN A 115 3.69 8.35 13.79
C GLN A 115 4.70 8.25 12.65
N ARG A 116 5.45 7.15 12.54
CA ARG A 116 6.40 6.94 11.43
C ARG A 116 5.68 6.78 10.10
N LEU A 117 4.55 6.08 10.08
CA LEU A 117 3.72 5.96 8.87
C LEU A 117 3.12 7.31 8.49
N ALA A 118 2.59 8.08 9.44
CA ALA A 118 2.08 9.43 9.21
C ALA A 118 3.14 10.35 8.59
N ALA A 119 4.39 10.27 9.05
CA ALA A 119 5.48 11.09 8.53
C ALA A 119 5.71 10.91 7.02
N GLN A 120 5.37 9.74 6.45
CA GLN A 120 5.50 9.47 5.01
C GLN A 120 4.52 10.27 4.16
N TYR A 121 3.38 10.68 4.71
CA TYR A 121 2.33 11.41 4.02
C TYR A 121 2.32 12.91 4.33
N LYS A 122 2.71 13.29 5.55
CA LYS A 122 2.59 14.67 6.08
C LYS A 122 3.19 15.75 5.18
N HIS A 123 4.34 15.48 4.57
CA HIS A 123 4.99 16.49 3.73
C HIS A 123 4.19 16.82 2.47
N GLN A 124 3.37 15.91 1.98
CA GLN A 124 2.58 16.06 0.76
C GLN A 124 1.27 16.80 1.00
N VAL A 125 0.75 16.78 2.23
CA VAL A 125 -0.50 17.46 2.60
C VAL A 125 -0.27 18.77 3.36
N ARG A 126 0.98 19.11 3.66
CA ARG A 126 1.33 20.28 4.45
C ARG A 126 0.89 21.59 3.78
N GLY A 127 0.22 22.45 4.54
CA GLY A 127 -0.21 23.78 4.08
C GLY A 127 -1.51 23.79 3.26
N LEU A 128 -2.10 22.62 2.99
CA LEU A 128 -3.37 22.50 2.30
C LEU A 128 -4.57 22.70 3.27
N ALA A 129 -5.71 23.12 2.74
CA ALA A 129 -6.98 23.10 3.46
C ALA A 129 -7.39 21.64 3.77
N LEU A 130 -8.21 21.41 4.81
CA LEU A 130 -8.57 20.06 5.25
C LEU A 130 -9.15 19.20 4.12
N GLN A 131 -10.10 19.72 3.35
CA GLN A 131 -10.69 19.01 2.21
C GLN A 131 -9.64 18.55 1.20
N GLU A 132 -8.71 19.44 0.88
CA GLU A 132 -7.62 19.11 -0.06
C GLU A 132 -6.65 18.11 0.55
N ARG A 133 -6.37 18.18 1.86
CA ARG A 133 -5.56 17.16 2.56
C ARG A 133 -6.17 15.76 2.44
N VAL A 134 -7.49 15.64 2.64
CA VAL A 134 -8.18 14.35 2.53
C VAL A 134 -8.13 13.82 1.10
N ARG A 135 -8.33 14.68 0.07
CA ARG A 135 -8.24 14.30 -1.34
C ARG A 135 -6.85 13.82 -1.72
N VAL A 136 -5.82 14.58 -1.35
CA VAL A 136 -4.43 14.20 -1.62
C VAL A 136 -4.08 12.92 -0.90
N LEU A 137 -4.51 12.74 0.36
CA LEU A 137 -4.26 11.52 1.11
C LEU A 137 -4.93 10.32 0.46
N SER A 138 -6.20 10.42 0.04
CA SER A 138 -6.89 9.35 -0.70
C SER A 138 -6.12 8.95 -1.96
N GLN A 139 -5.64 9.91 -2.75
CA GLN A 139 -4.82 9.61 -3.93
C GLN A 139 -3.51 8.89 -3.55
N LEU A 140 -2.85 9.29 -2.48
CA LEU A 140 -1.62 8.66 -2.01
C LEU A 140 -1.82 7.23 -1.48
N LEU A 141 -3.00 6.95 -0.92
CA LEU A 141 -3.41 5.62 -0.51
C LEU A 141 -3.65 4.74 -1.75
N ASP A 142 -4.39 5.25 -2.76
CA ASP A 142 -4.62 4.55 -4.03
C ASP A 142 -3.30 4.22 -4.74
N ASP A 143 -2.36 5.14 -4.80
CA ASP A 143 -1.03 4.94 -5.39
C ASP A 143 -0.24 3.80 -4.72
N ARG A 144 -0.60 3.46 -3.47
CA ARG A 144 -0.03 2.35 -2.70
C ARG A 144 -0.89 1.08 -2.75
N GLY A 145 -1.97 1.09 -3.52
CA GLY A 145 -2.88 -0.05 -3.66
C GLY A 145 -3.94 -0.16 -2.55
N ILE A 146 -4.11 0.88 -1.73
CA ILE A 146 -5.22 0.99 -0.78
C ILE A 146 -6.34 1.73 -1.48
N MET A 147 -7.29 0.96 -2.04
CA MET A 147 -8.42 1.53 -2.80
C MET A 147 -9.25 2.41 -1.89
N SER A 148 -9.30 3.70 -2.19
CA SER A 148 -9.98 4.69 -1.36
C SER A 148 -10.80 5.68 -2.16
N ASP A 149 -11.84 6.21 -1.55
CA ASP A 149 -12.57 7.38 -2.03
C ASP A 149 -13.05 8.26 -0.87
N ILE A 150 -13.63 9.40 -1.21
CA ILE A 150 -14.13 10.35 -0.24
C ILE A 150 -15.60 10.69 -0.50
N THR A 151 -16.36 10.86 0.57
CA THR A 151 -17.70 11.45 0.55
C THR A 151 -17.69 12.77 1.32
N GLU A 152 -18.04 13.86 0.66
CA GLU A 152 -18.13 15.17 1.29
C GLU A 152 -19.53 15.40 1.84
N GLY A 153 -19.64 15.67 3.15
CA GLY A 153 -20.84 16.09 3.84
C GLY A 153 -20.78 17.57 4.25
N GLN A 154 -21.86 18.10 4.81
CA GLN A 154 -21.91 19.50 5.27
C GLN A 154 -20.96 19.76 6.45
N ASP A 155 -20.87 18.81 7.40
CA ASP A 155 -20.13 18.99 8.66
C ASP A 155 -18.88 18.09 8.76
N ALA A 156 -18.71 17.12 7.87
CA ALA A 156 -17.61 16.16 7.90
C ALA A 156 -17.27 15.65 6.51
N ILE A 157 -16.05 15.17 6.34
CA ILE A 157 -15.61 14.45 5.17
C ILE A 157 -15.41 12.99 5.61
N ILE A 158 -15.86 12.03 4.82
CA ILE A 158 -15.67 10.62 5.11
C ILE A 158 -14.65 10.06 4.11
N LEU A 159 -13.55 9.56 4.61
CA LEU A 159 -12.59 8.76 3.84
C LEU A 159 -13.01 7.29 3.94
N HIS A 160 -13.18 6.64 2.82
CA HIS A 160 -13.49 5.23 2.71
C HIS A 160 -12.30 4.45 2.20
N GLU A 161 -12.04 3.28 2.76
CA GLU A 161 -11.04 2.32 2.29
C GLU A 161 -11.71 0.97 2.02
N TYR A 162 -11.53 0.42 0.82
CA TYR A 162 -12.21 -0.79 0.34
C TYR A 162 -11.37 -2.05 0.49
N ASN A 163 -10.13 -1.92 0.91
CA ASN A 163 -9.25 -3.01 1.31
C ASN A 163 -8.39 -2.58 2.49
N CYS A 164 -8.22 -3.46 3.46
CA CYS A 164 -7.40 -3.19 4.63
C CYS A 164 -5.93 -3.55 4.31
N PRO A 165 -4.98 -2.62 4.45
CA PRO A 165 -3.56 -2.89 4.23
C PRO A 165 -2.93 -3.79 5.32
N TYR A 166 -3.64 -4.00 6.42
CA TYR A 166 -3.18 -4.75 7.60
C TYR A 166 -4.14 -5.90 7.96
N HIS A 167 -4.86 -6.45 6.99
CA HIS A 167 -6.05 -7.30 7.21
C HIS A 167 -5.83 -8.42 8.23
N GLU A 168 -4.83 -9.27 8.03
CA GLU A 168 -4.56 -10.42 8.89
C GLU A 168 -4.23 -9.99 10.33
N LEU A 169 -3.44 -8.93 10.45
CA LEU A 169 -3.04 -8.40 11.74
C LEU A 169 -4.21 -7.70 12.46
N ALA A 170 -5.00 -6.91 11.73
CA ALA A 170 -6.16 -6.20 12.25
C ALA A 170 -7.31 -7.15 12.64
N ALA A 171 -7.48 -8.26 11.91
CA ALA A 171 -8.47 -9.29 12.24
C ALA A 171 -8.15 -10.01 13.56
N ALA A 172 -6.87 -10.15 13.90
CA ALA A 172 -6.43 -10.72 15.15
C ALA A 172 -6.33 -9.68 16.28
N HIS A 173 -6.05 -8.43 15.96
CA HIS A 173 -5.70 -7.35 16.89
C HIS A 173 -6.32 -6.03 16.47
N THR A 174 -7.47 -5.66 17.07
CA THR A 174 -8.24 -4.47 16.69
C THR A 174 -7.52 -3.15 16.98
N GLU A 175 -6.52 -3.14 17.86
CA GLU A 175 -5.66 -1.99 18.13
C GLU A 175 -4.84 -1.52 16.91
N ILE A 176 -4.74 -2.36 15.88
CA ILE A 176 -4.18 -1.97 14.59
C ILE A 176 -5.08 -0.97 13.87
N CYS A 177 -6.41 -1.14 13.95
CA CYS A 177 -7.36 -0.18 13.42
C CYS A 177 -7.30 1.16 14.16
N GLU A 178 -7.08 1.13 15.48
CA GLU A 178 -6.87 2.35 16.28
C GLU A 178 -5.57 3.06 15.89
N MET A 179 -4.50 2.31 15.64
CA MET A 179 -3.23 2.85 15.16
C MET A 179 -3.40 3.56 13.80
N GLU A 180 -4.15 2.95 12.88
CA GLU A 180 -4.45 3.55 11.57
C GLU A 180 -5.28 4.81 11.71
N GLN A 181 -6.35 4.78 12.50
CA GLN A 181 -7.16 5.96 12.82
C GLN A 181 -6.31 7.13 13.36
N LYS A 182 -5.43 6.86 14.32
CA LYS A 182 -4.50 7.86 14.89
C LYS A 182 -3.50 8.36 13.84
N MET A 183 -3.00 7.48 12.99
CA MET A 183 -2.10 7.82 11.89
C MET A 183 -2.78 8.80 10.92
N LEU A 184 -4.02 8.51 10.50
CA LEU A 184 -4.80 9.38 9.63
C LEU A 184 -5.10 10.73 10.29
N ALA A 185 -5.46 10.75 11.58
CA ALA A 185 -5.69 11.98 12.35
C ALA A 185 -4.43 12.84 12.38
N GLU A 186 -3.27 12.23 12.55
CA GLU A 186 -1.98 12.92 12.59
C GLU A 186 -1.58 13.49 11.22
N VAL A 187 -1.86 12.78 10.12
CA VAL A 187 -1.61 13.26 8.74
C VAL A 187 -2.52 14.45 8.42
N LEU A 188 -3.81 14.30 8.74
CA LEU A 188 -4.83 15.30 8.41
C LEU A 188 -4.80 16.50 9.35
N GLY A 189 -4.22 16.36 10.55
CA GLY A 189 -4.28 17.40 11.59
C GLY A 189 -5.71 17.73 11.98
N ALA A 190 -6.58 16.72 12.06
CA ALA A 190 -8.00 16.80 12.34
C ALA A 190 -8.44 15.62 13.20
N GLU A 191 -9.59 15.73 13.85
CA GLU A 191 -10.21 14.58 14.52
C GLU A 191 -10.72 13.60 13.46
N VAL A 192 -10.35 12.34 13.62
CA VAL A 192 -10.77 11.23 12.75
C VAL A 192 -11.44 10.17 13.61
N GLU A 193 -12.64 9.75 13.24
CA GLU A 193 -13.39 8.70 13.92
C GLU A 193 -13.63 7.53 12.98
N LEU A 194 -13.19 6.34 13.35
CA LEU A 194 -13.45 5.10 12.62
C LEU A 194 -14.85 4.59 12.98
N THR A 195 -15.76 4.57 12.03
CA THR A 195 -17.18 4.20 12.27
C THR A 195 -17.54 2.82 11.76
N HIS A 196 -16.84 2.32 10.75
CA HIS A 196 -17.05 0.99 10.16
C HIS A 196 -15.70 0.38 9.82
N THR A 197 -15.55 -0.92 10.06
CA THR A 197 -14.32 -1.65 9.71
C THR A 197 -14.61 -2.89 8.88
N ILE A 198 -13.68 -3.24 8.01
CA ILE A 198 -13.74 -4.48 7.22
C ILE A 198 -13.65 -5.71 8.13
N VAL A 199 -12.88 -5.61 9.21
CA VAL A 199 -12.71 -6.72 10.17
C VAL A 199 -13.97 -7.02 10.97
N ASP A 200 -14.88 -6.06 11.14
CA ASP A 200 -16.21 -6.26 11.74
C ASP A 200 -17.25 -6.73 10.71
N GLY A 201 -16.84 -7.07 9.49
CA GLY A 201 -17.69 -7.60 8.43
C GLY A 201 -18.33 -6.54 7.53
N HIS A 202 -17.95 -5.28 7.65
CA HIS A 202 -18.39 -4.25 6.71
C HIS A 202 -17.65 -4.34 5.37
N HIS A 203 -18.27 -3.83 4.31
CA HIS A 203 -17.67 -3.83 2.97
C HIS A 203 -16.44 -2.92 2.85
N ARG A 204 -16.32 -1.93 3.74
CA ARG A 204 -15.26 -0.93 3.74
C ARG A 204 -14.99 -0.40 5.14
N CYS A 205 -13.81 0.14 5.36
CA CYS A 205 -13.54 1.02 6.50
C CYS A 205 -14.07 2.44 6.21
N SER A 206 -14.57 3.15 7.22
CA SER A 206 -15.09 4.50 7.07
C SER A 206 -14.55 5.39 8.19
N PHE A 207 -13.74 6.36 7.80
CA PHE A 207 -13.11 7.34 8.70
C PHE A 207 -13.79 8.68 8.54
N VAL A 208 -14.53 9.11 9.56
CA VAL A 208 -15.20 10.41 9.62
C VAL A 208 -14.20 11.46 10.07
N VAL A 209 -13.84 12.37 9.17
CA VAL A 209 -12.91 13.47 9.42
C VAL A 209 -13.72 14.70 9.77
N LYS A 210 -13.64 15.14 11.03
CA LYS A 210 -14.35 16.33 11.53
C LYS A 210 -13.49 17.58 11.32
N HIS A 211 -14.13 18.69 10.94
CA HIS A 211 -13.45 19.98 10.99
C HIS A 211 -13.04 20.27 12.44
N ALA A 212 -11.82 20.75 12.64
CA ALA A 212 -11.43 21.26 13.94
C ALA A 212 -12.45 22.35 14.33
N SER A 213 -13.26 22.07 15.35
CA SER A 213 -14.16 23.07 15.91
C SER A 213 -13.29 24.26 16.30
N SER A 214 -13.48 25.41 15.66
CA SER A 214 -12.97 26.64 16.20
C SER A 214 -13.55 26.75 17.60
N THR A 215 -12.77 26.49 18.62
CA THR A 215 -13.09 26.87 19.99
C THR A 215 -13.33 28.35 19.95
N SER A 216 -14.61 28.72 19.90
CA SER A 216 -15.04 30.09 20.09
C SER A 216 -14.46 30.53 21.42
N ASP A 217 -13.57 31.52 21.33
CA ASP A 217 -13.03 32.30 22.43
C ASP A 217 -14.20 33.01 23.18
N SER A 218 -14.81 32.27 24.12
CA SER A 218 -15.87 32.75 25.00
C SER A 218 -15.28 33.41 26.25
N SER A 219 -14.21 34.18 26.09
CA SER A 219 -13.56 34.87 27.21
C SER A 219 -13.25 36.33 26.92
N ARG A 220 -14.23 37.12 26.44
CA ARG A 220 -14.14 38.58 26.53
C ARG A 220 -15.53 39.19 26.52
N LEU A 221 -16.23 39.05 27.59
CA LEU A 221 -17.34 39.99 27.95
C LEU A 221 -17.57 39.87 29.46
N SER A 222 -16.81 40.61 30.21
CA SER A 222 -17.27 41.13 31.49
C SER A 222 -16.39 42.30 31.89
N ILE A 223 -17.11 43.32 32.10
CA ILE A 223 -17.08 44.40 33.09
C ILE A 223 -16.62 45.72 32.52
N GLN A 224 -17.63 46.55 32.24
CA GLN A 224 -17.65 47.96 32.57
C GLN A 224 -19.01 48.26 33.17
N GLU A 225 -19.07 48.25 34.47
CA GLU A 225 -20.02 49.02 35.26
C GLU A 225 -19.21 49.99 36.10
N SER A 226 -19.41 51.28 35.89
CA SER A 226 -19.65 52.41 36.82
C SER A 226 -19.44 53.73 36.15
#